data_d70f774b80b34bc88e811132d663eebd
#
_entry.id   d70f774b80b34bc88e811132d663eebd
#
_cell.length_a   1.000
_cell.length_b   1.000
_cell.length_c   1.000
_cell.angle_alpha   90.00
_cell.angle_beta   90.00
_cell.angle_gamma   90.00
#
_symmetry.space_group_name_H-M   'P 1'
#
loop_
_entity.id
_entity.type
_entity.pdbx_description
1 polymer ?
#
loop_
_entity_poly.entity_id
_entity_poly.type
_entity_poly.pdbx_seq_one_letter_code
_entity_poly.pdbx_strand_id
1 'polypeptide(L)'
;MRLNHVALWADDIESVRLFYMKYFGALCNDRYVNESKKFTSYFLSFDEGTACLELMNRPDILDMPFNRGQVKGLAHLSISVGSREAVDELTRRLQTDGYTVIGQPRLTGDGFYEST
;
A
#
# COMPACT_ATOMS: atom_id res chain seq x y z
N MET A 1 -18.63 -4.27 14.47
CA MET A 1 -17.91 -3.19 13.76
C MET A 1 -16.61 -3.76 13.21
N ARG A 2 -16.20 -3.33 12.02
CA ARG A 2 -14.93 -3.72 11.42
C ARG A 2 -14.38 -2.53 10.62
N LEU A 3 -13.07 -2.46 10.44
CA LEU A 3 -12.48 -1.52 9.48
C LEU A 3 -12.91 -1.97 8.07
N ASN A 4 -13.49 -1.07 7.28
CA ASN A 4 -13.93 -1.36 5.91
C ASN A 4 -12.81 -1.10 4.90
N HIS A 5 -12.23 0.10 4.94
CA HIS A 5 -11.10 0.47 4.09
C HIS A 5 -10.22 1.55 4.71
N VAL A 6 -9.02 1.67 4.18
CA VAL A 6 -8.10 2.80 4.34
C VAL A 6 -7.88 3.41 2.97
N ALA A 7 -7.81 4.74 2.86
CA ALA A 7 -7.66 5.43 1.59
C ALA A 7 -6.32 6.16 1.48
N LEU A 8 -5.72 6.14 0.28
CA LEU A 8 -4.47 6.81 -0.07
C LEU A 8 -4.68 7.70 -1.29
N TRP A 9 -4.15 8.92 -1.24
CA TRP A 9 -3.98 9.76 -2.42
C TRP A 9 -2.68 9.41 -3.14
N ALA A 10 -2.74 9.29 -4.46
CA ALA A 10 -1.56 9.08 -5.31
C ALA A 10 -1.76 9.76 -6.68
N ASP A 11 -0.67 10.25 -7.26
CA ASP A 11 -0.69 10.87 -8.58
C ASP A 11 -0.95 9.84 -9.68
N ASP A 12 -0.29 8.70 -9.58
CA ASP A 12 -0.44 7.58 -10.52
C ASP A 12 -1.02 6.34 -9.82
N ILE A 13 -2.36 6.31 -9.69
CA ILE A 13 -3.06 5.17 -9.09
C ILE A 13 -2.97 3.90 -9.96
N GLU A 14 -2.64 4.01 -11.27
CA GLU A 14 -2.43 2.84 -12.14
C GLU A 14 -1.15 2.11 -11.75
N SER A 15 -0.04 2.81 -11.63
CA SER A 15 1.22 2.22 -11.19
C SER A 15 1.12 1.64 -9.77
N VAL A 16 0.44 2.33 -8.86
CA VAL A 16 0.26 1.86 -7.48
C VAL A 16 -0.59 0.59 -7.43
N ARG A 17 -1.72 0.52 -8.15
CA ARG A 17 -2.53 -0.72 -8.17
C ARG A 17 -1.76 -1.90 -8.75
N LEU A 18 -1.02 -1.69 -9.85
CA LEU A 18 -0.20 -2.74 -10.47
C LEU A 18 0.90 -3.25 -9.53
N PHE A 19 1.48 -2.36 -8.73
CA PHE A 19 2.43 -2.75 -7.67
C PHE A 19 1.80 -3.71 -6.66
N TYR A 20 0.66 -3.36 -6.08
CA TYR A 20 -0.01 -4.22 -5.10
C TYR A 20 -0.52 -5.53 -5.70
N MET A 21 -1.02 -5.51 -6.94
CA MET A 21 -1.43 -6.72 -7.66
C MET A 21 -0.23 -7.65 -7.90
N LYS A 22 0.91 -7.10 -8.34
CA LYS A 22 2.11 -7.88 -8.69
C LYS A 22 2.80 -8.50 -7.47
N TYR A 23 2.92 -7.74 -6.39
CA TYR A 23 3.76 -8.14 -5.26
C TYR A 23 2.99 -8.74 -4.09
N PHE A 24 1.73 -8.36 -3.93
CA PHE A 24 0.89 -8.78 -2.81
C PHE A 24 -0.33 -9.58 -3.24
N GLY A 25 -0.48 -9.86 -4.54
CA GLY A 25 -1.62 -10.62 -5.05
C GLY A 25 -2.98 -9.92 -4.87
N ALA A 26 -2.97 -8.59 -4.71
CA ALA A 26 -4.21 -7.83 -4.51
C ALA A 26 -5.15 -7.99 -5.71
N LEU A 27 -6.44 -8.15 -5.42
CA LEU A 27 -7.51 -8.05 -6.40
C LEU A 27 -7.96 -6.59 -6.50
N CYS A 28 -8.30 -6.15 -7.71
CA CYS A 28 -8.69 -4.76 -7.96
C CYS A 28 -10.06 -4.73 -8.63
N ASN A 29 -10.93 -3.82 -8.18
CA ASN A 29 -12.20 -3.56 -8.85
C ASN A 29 -12.01 -2.75 -10.14
N ASP A 30 -13.11 -2.51 -10.87
CA ASP A 30 -13.14 -1.59 -11.99
C ASP A 30 -12.90 -0.15 -11.52
N ARG A 31 -12.28 0.64 -12.39
CA ARG A 31 -12.00 2.06 -12.13
C ARG A 31 -13.29 2.85 -11.93
N TYR A 32 -13.43 3.49 -10.79
CA TYR A 32 -14.46 4.48 -10.57
C TYR A 32 -14.01 5.85 -11.09
N VAL A 33 -14.88 6.54 -11.80
CA VAL A 33 -14.63 7.89 -12.33
C VAL A 33 -15.80 8.82 -11.98
N ASN A 34 -15.48 9.98 -11.44
CA ASN A 34 -16.41 11.08 -11.23
C ASN A 34 -15.91 12.31 -11.98
N GLU A 35 -16.43 12.52 -13.18
CA GLU A 35 -15.99 13.59 -14.09
C GLU A 35 -16.18 14.98 -13.49
N SER A 36 -17.30 15.23 -12.82
CA SER A 36 -17.60 16.56 -12.25
C SER A 36 -16.63 16.96 -11.14
N LYS A 37 -16.09 15.97 -10.40
CA LYS A 37 -15.09 16.16 -9.32
C LYS A 37 -13.67 15.92 -9.78
N LYS A 38 -13.44 15.49 -11.02
CA LYS A 38 -12.15 15.03 -11.55
C LYS A 38 -11.51 13.98 -10.63
N PHE A 39 -12.33 13.13 -10.05
CA PHE A 39 -11.94 12.12 -9.06
C PHE A 39 -11.95 10.74 -9.69
N THR A 40 -10.92 9.96 -9.39
CA THR A 40 -10.85 8.55 -9.75
C THR A 40 -10.39 7.71 -8.58
N SER A 41 -10.88 6.47 -8.49
CA SER A 41 -10.40 5.54 -7.48
C SER A 41 -10.45 4.08 -7.92
N TYR A 42 -9.68 3.26 -7.19
CA TYR A 42 -9.71 1.81 -7.18
C TYR A 42 -9.80 1.30 -5.75
N PHE A 43 -10.43 0.16 -5.56
CA PHE A 43 -10.37 -0.61 -4.33
C PHE A 43 -9.54 -1.87 -4.54
N LEU A 44 -8.54 -2.06 -3.69
CA LEU A 44 -7.71 -3.25 -3.64
C LEU A 44 -8.13 -4.10 -2.44
N SER A 45 -8.34 -5.40 -2.68
CA SER A 45 -8.59 -6.40 -1.62
C SER A 45 -7.48 -7.45 -1.63
N PHE A 46 -7.09 -7.93 -0.45
CA PHE A 46 -6.03 -8.93 -0.29
C PHE A 46 -6.61 -10.30 0.04
N ASP A 47 -7.59 -10.34 0.96
CA ASP A 47 -8.32 -11.55 1.36
C ASP A 47 -9.79 -11.23 1.61
N GLU A 48 -10.65 -12.27 1.56
CA GLU A 48 -12.07 -12.11 1.87
C GLU A 48 -12.27 -11.62 3.32
N GLY A 49 -13.08 -10.58 3.47
CA GLY A 49 -13.47 -10.04 4.78
C GLY A 49 -12.44 -9.13 5.45
N THR A 50 -11.28 -8.90 4.85
CA THR A 50 -10.30 -7.91 5.32
C THR A 50 -10.66 -6.49 4.87
N ALA A 51 -10.01 -5.50 5.47
CA ALA A 51 -10.13 -4.12 5.02
C ALA A 51 -9.51 -3.93 3.64
N CYS A 52 -10.15 -3.12 2.80
CA CYS A 52 -9.63 -2.76 1.49
C CYS A 52 -8.68 -1.56 1.57
N LEU A 53 -7.84 -1.42 0.56
CA LEU A 53 -7.06 -0.22 0.30
C LEU A 53 -7.71 0.55 -0.87
N GLU A 54 -8.23 1.75 -0.62
CA GLU A 54 -8.71 2.63 -1.67
C GLU A 54 -7.57 3.50 -2.19
N LEU A 55 -7.31 3.42 -3.48
CA LEU A 55 -6.37 4.31 -4.18
C LEU A 55 -7.17 5.42 -4.82
N MET A 56 -6.85 6.67 -4.49
CA MET A 56 -7.58 7.84 -4.97
C MET A 56 -6.65 8.81 -5.70
N ASN A 57 -7.19 9.43 -6.75
CA ASN A 57 -6.54 10.52 -7.46
C ASN A 57 -7.52 11.67 -7.67
N ARG A 58 -7.03 12.89 -7.47
CA ARG A 58 -7.68 14.16 -7.80
C ARG A 58 -6.62 15.25 -7.97
N PRO A 59 -6.70 16.11 -9.01
CA PRO A 59 -5.60 17.00 -9.39
C PRO A 59 -5.34 18.16 -8.40
N ASP A 60 -6.26 18.43 -7.47
CA ASP A 60 -6.14 19.50 -6.47
C ASP A 60 -5.61 19.04 -5.11
N ILE A 61 -5.22 17.76 -5.01
CA ILE A 61 -4.58 17.23 -3.78
C ILE A 61 -3.11 17.63 -3.78
N LEU A 62 -2.69 18.27 -2.70
CA LEU A 62 -1.35 18.80 -2.55
C LEU A 62 -0.38 17.74 -2.02
N ASP A 63 0.85 17.79 -2.50
CA ASP A 63 1.94 17.03 -1.93
C ASP A 63 2.30 17.50 -0.52
N MET A 64 2.66 16.54 0.34
CA MET A 64 3.25 16.84 1.65
C MET A 64 4.76 17.00 1.50
N PRO A 65 5.34 18.17 1.87
CA PRO A 65 6.78 18.42 1.74
C PRO A 65 7.62 17.66 2.78
N PHE A 66 6.99 16.88 3.65
CA PHE A 66 7.64 16.16 4.74
C PHE A 66 7.48 14.64 4.57
N ASN A 67 8.43 13.89 5.14
CA ASN A 67 8.29 12.43 5.23
C ASN A 67 7.06 12.07 6.09
N ARG A 68 6.06 11.45 5.47
CA ARG A 68 4.78 11.12 6.12
C ARG A 68 4.94 10.25 7.36
N GLY A 69 5.90 9.34 7.39
CA GLY A 69 6.18 8.50 8.55
C GLY A 69 6.75 9.24 9.77
N GLN A 70 7.12 10.51 9.62
CA GLN A 70 7.74 11.32 10.68
C GLN A 70 6.87 12.49 11.14
N VAL A 71 5.64 12.58 10.67
CA VAL A 71 4.63 13.57 11.13
C VAL A 71 3.47 12.84 11.80
N LYS A 72 2.79 13.51 12.72
CA LYS A 72 1.60 12.93 13.37
C LYS A 72 0.52 12.61 12.33
N GLY A 73 -0.07 11.43 12.44
CA GLY A 73 -1.08 10.92 11.52
C GLY A 73 -0.81 9.46 11.17
N LEU A 74 -1.24 9.02 9.98
CA LEU A 74 -0.96 7.67 9.48
C LEU A 74 0.52 7.55 9.12
N ALA A 75 1.24 6.69 9.85
CA ALA A 75 2.69 6.51 9.65
C ALA A 75 3.02 5.53 8.53
N HIS A 76 2.36 4.36 8.52
CA HIS A 76 2.57 3.30 7.53
C HIS A 76 1.36 2.36 7.44
N LEU A 77 1.39 1.51 6.44
CA LEU A 77 0.55 0.31 6.33
C LEU A 77 1.44 -0.91 6.50
N SER A 78 0.92 -1.93 7.19
CA SER A 78 1.58 -3.23 7.29
C SER A 78 0.72 -4.29 6.62
N ILE A 79 1.36 -5.12 5.80
CA ILE A 79 0.71 -6.24 5.09
C ILE A 79 1.36 -7.53 5.53
N SER A 80 0.58 -8.44 6.10
CA SER A 80 1.07 -9.77 6.44
C SER A 80 1.20 -10.62 5.17
N VAL A 81 2.38 -11.24 5.00
CA VAL A 81 2.66 -12.13 3.87
C VAL A 81 2.78 -13.60 4.31
N GLY A 82 2.41 -13.91 5.55
CA GLY A 82 2.21 -15.25 6.06
C GLY A 82 3.40 -15.87 6.80
N SER A 83 4.63 -15.71 6.32
CA SER A 83 5.81 -16.31 6.98
C SER A 83 7.05 -15.43 6.90
N ARG A 84 8.09 -15.76 7.69
CA ARG A 84 9.39 -15.06 7.64
C ARG A 84 10.07 -15.24 6.29
N GLU A 85 10.01 -16.44 5.74
CA GLU A 85 10.57 -16.78 4.43
C GLU A 85 9.89 -15.97 3.33
N ALA A 86 8.58 -15.74 3.44
CA ALA A 86 7.83 -14.89 2.50
C ALA A 86 8.25 -13.41 2.60
N VAL A 87 8.54 -12.91 3.82
CA VAL A 87 9.11 -11.55 4.00
C VAL A 87 10.47 -11.44 3.33
N ASP A 88 11.36 -12.41 3.55
CA ASP A 88 12.70 -12.42 2.96
C ASP A 88 12.64 -12.46 1.44
N GLU A 89 11.85 -13.37 0.89
CA GLU A 89 11.72 -13.55 -0.56
C GLU A 89 11.09 -12.32 -1.23
N LEU A 90 10.01 -11.77 -0.67
CA LEU A 90 9.38 -10.58 -1.20
C LEU A 90 10.32 -9.37 -1.16
N THR A 91 11.05 -9.21 -0.07
CA THR A 91 12.04 -8.14 0.09
C THR A 91 13.12 -8.25 -0.99
N ARG A 92 13.69 -9.44 -1.17
CA ARG A 92 14.68 -9.70 -2.20
C ARG A 92 14.15 -9.42 -3.61
N ARG A 93 12.92 -9.83 -3.90
CA ARG A 93 12.26 -9.58 -5.19
C ARG A 93 12.07 -8.09 -5.44
N LEU A 94 11.58 -7.34 -4.45
CA LEU A 94 11.41 -5.89 -4.56
C LEU A 94 12.74 -5.19 -4.81
N GLN A 95 13.81 -5.56 -4.10
CA GLN A 95 15.16 -5.02 -4.35
C GLN A 95 15.65 -5.32 -5.76
N THR A 96 15.45 -6.56 -6.24
CA THR A 96 15.84 -6.96 -7.60
C THR A 96 15.08 -6.16 -8.67
N ASP A 97 13.82 -5.85 -8.43
CA ASP A 97 12.96 -5.06 -9.32
C ASP A 97 13.20 -3.53 -9.18
N GLY A 98 14.20 -3.11 -8.38
CA GLY A 98 14.65 -1.71 -8.26
C GLY A 98 13.94 -0.88 -7.21
N TYR A 99 13.13 -1.48 -6.35
CA TYR A 99 12.51 -0.77 -5.22
C TYR A 99 13.48 -0.58 -4.06
N THR A 100 13.40 0.58 -3.42
CA THR A 100 14.22 0.89 -2.24
C THR A 100 13.68 0.15 -1.02
N VAL A 101 14.54 -0.65 -0.38
CA VAL A 101 14.28 -1.26 0.92
C VAL A 101 15.01 -0.44 1.96
N ILE A 102 14.27 0.29 2.80
CA ILE A 102 14.82 1.16 3.84
C ILE A 102 15.10 0.43 5.15
N GLY A 103 14.45 -0.72 5.36
CA GLY A 103 14.70 -1.62 6.49
C GLY A 103 14.75 -3.07 6.03
N GLN A 104 15.90 -3.72 6.19
CA GLN A 104 16.07 -5.15 5.88
C GLN A 104 15.23 -6.03 6.81
N PRO A 105 14.89 -7.27 6.40
CA PRO A 105 14.15 -8.22 7.24
C PRO A 105 14.79 -8.37 8.61
N ARG A 106 14.00 -8.19 9.65
CA ARG A 106 14.46 -8.25 11.05
C ARG A 106 13.32 -8.58 11.99
N LEU A 107 13.66 -9.12 13.15
CA LEU A 107 12.73 -9.22 14.27
C LEU A 107 12.69 -7.86 15.00
N THR A 108 11.52 -7.31 15.18
CA THR A 108 11.29 -6.06 15.92
C THR A 108 11.14 -6.32 17.41
N GLY A 109 11.29 -5.27 18.24
CA GLY A 109 11.17 -5.38 19.69
C GLY A 109 9.78 -5.78 20.20
N ASP A 110 8.73 -5.58 19.39
CA ASP A 110 7.35 -5.99 19.64
C ASP A 110 7.00 -7.36 19.04
N GLY A 111 8.00 -8.06 18.46
CA GLY A 111 7.90 -9.46 18.06
C GLY A 111 7.47 -9.72 16.63
N PHE A 112 7.32 -8.70 15.79
CA PHE A 112 7.07 -8.89 14.36
C PHE A 112 8.36 -9.14 13.58
N TYR A 113 8.28 -10.00 12.58
CA TYR A 113 9.34 -10.15 11.59
C TYR A 113 8.93 -9.41 10.32
N GLU A 114 9.66 -8.35 10.00
CA GLU A 114 9.27 -7.41 8.95
C GLU A 114 10.46 -6.83 8.19
N SER A 115 10.19 -6.30 7.01
CA SER A 115 11.04 -5.38 6.24
C SER A 115 10.27 -4.10 5.91
N THR A 116 10.99 -3.05 5.54
CA THR A 116 10.40 -1.75 5.16
C THR A 116 11.00 -1.24 3.87
#